data_7a50ee499f6766f69dae560433fe0764
#
_entry.id   7a50ee499f6766f69dae560433fe0764
#
_cell.length_a   1.000
_cell.length_b   1.000
_cell.length_c   1.000
_cell.angle_alpha   90.00
_cell.angle_beta   90.00
_cell.angle_gamma   90.00
#
_symmetry.space_group_name_H-M   'P 1'
#
loop_
_entity.id
_entity.type
_entity.pdbx_description
1 polymer ?
#
loop_
_entity_poly.entity_id
_entity_poly.type
_entity_poly.pdbx_seq_one_letter_code
_entity_poly.pdbx_strand_id
1 'polypeptide(L)'
;MIPIAEVLNKGLIVSVQAPLGSPMRDPDVIAAMAEASLRNGAIGVRLESPEHIGAVRRRCPEALIIGLWKCTFPNSSVYITPGWREIQGVWSAGADVIALDATERIRPEGQLLADLIQRARQELRAT
;
A
#
# COMPACT_ATOMS: atom_id res chain seq x y z
N MET A 1 2.35 2.51 22.43
CA MET A 1 2.27 2.04 21.01
C MET A 1 3.64 1.59 20.54
N ILE A 2 3.74 0.39 19.98
CA ILE A 2 4.99 -0.12 19.43
C ILE A 2 5.22 0.53 18.07
N PRO A 3 6.39 1.15 17.82
CA PRO A 3 6.69 1.71 16.50
C PRO A 3 6.63 0.64 15.40
N ILE A 4 6.13 1.01 14.24
CA ILE A 4 6.02 0.08 13.09
C ILE A 4 7.36 -0.56 12.75
N ALA A 5 8.46 0.18 12.86
CA ALA A 5 9.80 -0.35 12.61
C ALA A 5 10.15 -1.54 13.53
N GLU A 6 9.70 -1.51 14.77
CA GLU A 6 9.91 -2.64 15.69
C GLU A 6 9.04 -3.83 15.32
N VAL A 7 7.79 -3.59 14.94
CA VAL A 7 6.87 -4.66 14.51
C VAL A 7 7.44 -5.37 13.28
N LEU A 8 8.04 -4.63 12.35
CA LEU A 8 8.62 -5.17 11.12
C LEU A 8 9.96 -5.86 11.33
N ASN A 9 10.59 -5.68 12.49
CA ASN A 9 11.92 -6.23 12.74
C ASN A 9 11.90 -7.76 12.75
N LYS A 10 12.78 -8.36 11.93
CA LYS A 10 12.97 -9.82 11.82
C LYS A 10 11.74 -10.61 11.38
N GLY A 11 10.74 -9.94 10.82
CA GLY A 11 9.55 -10.59 10.30
C GLY A 11 9.57 -10.70 8.78
N LEU A 12 8.69 -11.55 8.25
CA LEU A 12 8.49 -11.71 6.82
C LEU A 12 7.24 -10.94 6.38
N ILE A 13 7.41 -10.09 5.37
CA ILE A 13 6.30 -9.43 4.68
C ILE A 13 6.07 -10.17 3.36
N VAL A 14 4.87 -10.65 3.14
CA VAL A 14 4.51 -11.34 1.91
C VAL A 14 3.84 -10.37 0.95
N SER A 15 4.37 -10.26 -0.26
CA SER A 15 3.75 -9.47 -1.33
C SER A 15 2.66 -10.30 -1.98
N VAL A 16 1.41 -9.86 -1.84
CA VAL A 16 0.24 -10.56 -2.40
C VAL A 16 -0.32 -9.70 -3.51
N GLN A 17 0.15 -9.93 -4.72
CA GLN A 17 -0.20 -9.14 -5.89
C GLN A 17 -0.38 -10.05 -7.11
N ALA A 18 -1.25 -9.62 -8.03
CA ALA A 18 -1.46 -10.28 -9.30
C ALA A 18 -1.57 -9.22 -10.40
N PRO A 19 -1.02 -9.47 -11.60
CA PRO A 19 -1.07 -8.50 -12.68
C PRO A 19 -2.49 -8.33 -13.25
N LEU A 20 -2.71 -7.22 -13.92
CA LEU A 20 -3.97 -6.99 -14.65
C LEU A 20 -4.23 -8.14 -15.62
N GLY A 21 -5.47 -8.61 -15.67
CA GLY A 21 -5.88 -9.71 -16.52
C GLY A 21 -5.69 -11.10 -15.90
N SER A 22 -5.01 -11.23 -14.78
CA SER A 22 -4.88 -12.49 -14.07
C SER A 22 -6.16 -12.87 -13.33
N PRO A 23 -6.60 -14.14 -13.39
CA PRO A 23 -7.70 -14.63 -12.55
C PRO A 23 -7.43 -14.47 -11.05
N MET A 24 -6.15 -14.41 -10.66
CA MET A 24 -5.74 -14.24 -9.27
C MET A 24 -5.92 -12.80 -8.76
N ARG A 25 -6.25 -11.86 -9.65
CA ARG A 25 -6.45 -10.46 -9.27
C ARG A 25 -7.81 -10.17 -8.64
N ASP A 26 -8.65 -11.16 -8.50
CA ASP A 26 -9.92 -11.03 -7.79
C ASP A 26 -9.68 -10.62 -6.33
N PRO A 27 -10.39 -9.60 -5.80
CA PRO A 27 -10.18 -9.15 -4.42
C PRO A 27 -10.34 -10.25 -3.37
N ASP A 28 -11.29 -11.16 -3.57
CA ASP A 28 -11.51 -12.26 -2.63
C ASP A 28 -10.36 -13.27 -2.67
N VAL A 29 -9.79 -13.51 -3.85
CA VAL A 29 -8.63 -14.40 -4.00
C VAL A 29 -7.42 -13.76 -3.32
N ILE A 30 -7.18 -12.47 -3.55
CA ILE A 30 -6.09 -11.73 -2.89
C ILE A 30 -6.27 -11.77 -1.37
N ALA A 31 -7.48 -11.56 -0.88
CA ALA A 31 -7.76 -11.60 0.56
C ALA A 31 -7.52 -12.99 1.15
N ALA A 32 -7.87 -14.04 0.43
CA ALA A 32 -7.62 -15.42 0.87
C ALA A 32 -6.12 -15.72 0.92
N MET A 33 -5.36 -15.30 -0.08
CA MET A 33 -3.90 -15.47 -0.09
C MET A 33 -3.22 -14.69 1.04
N ALA A 34 -3.69 -13.47 1.31
CA ALA A 34 -3.18 -12.67 2.43
C ALA A 34 -3.46 -13.37 3.77
N GLU A 35 -4.67 -13.85 3.98
CA GLU A 35 -5.02 -14.57 5.20
C GLU A 35 -4.16 -15.83 5.37
N ALA A 36 -3.98 -16.61 4.31
CA ALA A 36 -3.14 -17.79 4.34
C ALA A 36 -1.69 -17.46 4.73
N SER A 37 -1.15 -16.35 4.19
CA SER A 37 0.21 -15.89 4.51
C SER A 37 0.33 -15.51 5.99
N LEU A 38 -0.64 -14.76 6.51
CA LEU A 38 -0.66 -14.33 7.90
C LEU A 38 -0.81 -15.51 8.88
N ARG A 39 -1.65 -16.48 8.53
CA ARG A 39 -1.83 -17.69 9.34
C ARG A 39 -0.58 -18.58 9.38
N ASN A 40 0.31 -18.42 8.42
CA ASN A 40 1.51 -19.24 8.29
C ASN A 40 2.80 -18.50 8.64
N GLY A 41 2.71 -17.43 9.42
CA GLY A 41 3.86 -16.79 10.04
C GLY A 41 4.32 -15.46 9.45
N ALA A 42 3.68 -14.97 8.40
CA ALA A 42 3.97 -13.62 7.92
C ALA A 42 3.51 -12.60 8.98
N ILE A 43 4.32 -11.56 9.18
CA ILE A 43 3.96 -10.48 10.12
C ILE A 43 3.14 -9.38 9.45
N GLY A 44 3.09 -9.37 8.13
CA GLY A 44 2.32 -8.41 7.36
C GLY A 44 2.27 -8.78 5.90
N VAL A 45 1.50 -8.03 5.14
CA VAL A 45 1.34 -8.21 3.70
C VAL A 45 1.54 -6.90 2.97
N ARG A 46 2.05 -6.98 1.74
CA ARG A 46 2.20 -5.84 0.84
C ARG A 46 1.20 -6.00 -0.30
N LEU A 47 0.33 -5.02 -0.44
CA LEU A 47 -0.82 -5.08 -1.34
C LEU A 47 -0.83 -3.90 -2.31
N GLU A 48 -1.32 -4.14 -3.50
CA GLU A 48 -1.48 -3.13 -4.54
C GLU A 48 -2.97 -2.84 -4.75
N SER A 49 -3.31 -1.59 -4.85
CA SER A 49 -4.63 -1.00 -5.09
C SER A 49 -5.53 -0.87 -3.86
N PRO A 50 -6.30 0.23 -3.80
CA PRO A 50 -7.27 0.43 -2.72
C PRO A 50 -8.30 -0.71 -2.62
N GLU A 51 -8.73 -1.27 -3.75
CA GLU A 51 -9.70 -2.36 -3.77
C GLU A 51 -9.18 -3.59 -3.03
N HIS A 52 -7.94 -3.99 -3.30
CA HIS A 52 -7.33 -5.16 -2.65
C HIS A 52 -7.01 -4.88 -1.19
N ILE A 53 -6.51 -3.69 -0.89
CA ILE A 53 -6.25 -3.28 0.49
C ILE A 53 -7.54 -3.34 1.31
N GLY A 54 -8.63 -2.80 0.79
CA GLY A 54 -9.93 -2.83 1.45
C GLY A 54 -10.45 -4.24 1.68
N ALA A 55 -10.30 -5.12 0.69
CA ALA A 55 -10.73 -6.51 0.80
C ALA A 55 -9.97 -7.26 1.90
N VAL A 56 -8.64 -7.08 1.96
CA VAL A 56 -7.82 -7.69 3.00
C VAL A 56 -8.14 -7.10 4.37
N ARG A 57 -8.32 -5.79 4.46
CA ARG A 57 -8.67 -5.14 5.74
C ARG A 57 -9.99 -5.66 6.30
N ARG A 58 -10.99 -5.86 5.46
CA ARG A 58 -12.27 -6.42 5.91
C ARG A 58 -12.15 -7.86 6.39
N ARG A 59 -11.38 -8.67 5.68
CA ARG A 59 -11.19 -10.08 6.01
C ARG A 59 -10.25 -10.31 7.19
N CYS A 60 -9.21 -9.48 7.29
CA CYS A 60 -8.16 -9.57 8.31
C CYS A 60 -8.03 -8.22 9.02
N PRO A 61 -8.96 -7.87 9.95
CA PRO A 61 -8.97 -6.53 10.56
C PRO A 61 -7.69 -6.14 11.29
N GLU A 62 -6.95 -7.12 11.81
CA GLU A 62 -5.71 -6.89 12.58
C GLU A 62 -4.44 -6.97 11.72
N ALA A 63 -4.56 -7.18 10.41
CA ALA A 63 -3.40 -7.33 9.54
C ALA A 63 -2.56 -6.06 9.48
N LEU A 64 -1.22 -6.23 9.45
CA LEU A 64 -0.30 -5.15 9.11
C LEU A 64 -0.23 -5.07 7.58
N ILE A 65 -0.68 -3.96 7.02
CA ILE A 65 -0.77 -3.78 5.57
C ILE A 65 0.17 -2.66 5.11
N ILE A 66 1.11 -3.02 4.24
CA ILE A 66 1.88 -2.06 3.46
C ILE A 66 1.16 -1.93 2.12
N GLY A 67 0.63 -0.77 1.84
CA GLY A 67 -0.18 -0.53 0.65
C GLY A 67 0.50 0.37 -0.36
N LEU A 68 0.21 0.12 -1.63
CA LEU A 68 0.64 0.96 -2.74
C LEU A 68 -0.44 0.98 -3.83
N TRP A 69 -0.29 1.88 -4.77
CA TRP A 69 -1.20 1.96 -5.91
C TRP A 69 -0.39 2.18 -7.19
N LYS A 70 -0.44 1.22 -8.08
CA LYS A 70 0.23 1.29 -9.37
C LYS A 70 -0.64 2.07 -10.35
N CYS A 71 -0.20 3.26 -10.72
CA CYS A 71 -0.92 4.14 -11.64
C CYS A 71 0.03 4.66 -12.72
N THR A 72 -0.45 4.69 -13.96
CA THR A 72 0.30 5.23 -15.10
C THR A 72 -0.27 6.56 -15.53
N PHE A 73 0.59 7.57 -15.67
CA PHE A 73 0.22 8.90 -16.14
C PHE A 73 1.04 9.27 -17.37
N PRO A 74 0.44 10.00 -18.37
CA PRO A 74 1.10 10.26 -19.65
C PRO A 74 2.44 11.00 -19.56
N ASN A 75 2.56 11.91 -18.59
CA ASN A 75 3.74 12.78 -18.46
C ASN A 75 4.62 12.43 -17.27
N SER A 76 4.51 11.22 -16.75
CA SER A 76 5.30 10.79 -15.59
C SER A 76 5.68 9.33 -15.73
N SER A 77 6.93 9.01 -15.38
CA SER A 77 7.41 7.63 -15.31
C SER A 77 7.27 7.04 -13.91
N VAL A 78 6.81 7.82 -12.95
CA VAL A 78 6.56 7.34 -11.58
C VAL A 78 5.31 6.46 -11.60
N TYR A 79 5.44 5.24 -11.12
CA TYR A 79 4.41 4.22 -11.22
C TYR A 79 3.81 3.82 -9.87
N ILE A 80 4.63 3.78 -8.82
CA ILE A 80 4.21 3.33 -7.50
C ILE A 80 3.73 4.52 -6.67
N THR A 81 2.44 4.60 -6.42
CA THR A 81 1.80 5.64 -5.61
C THR A 81 2.30 7.04 -5.99
N PRO A 82 2.02 7.48 -7.23
CA PRO A 82 2.71 8.63 -7.80
C PRO A 82 2.40 9.99 -7.18
N GLY A 83 1.22 10.18 -6.63
CA GLY A 83 0.81 11.50 -6.15
C GLY A 83 -0.11 11.45 -4.94
N TRP A 84 -0.58 12.62 -4.54
CA TRP A 84 -1.40 12.78 -3.34
C TRP A 84 -2.70 11.98 -3.38
N ARG A 85 -3.37 11.97 -4.52
CA ARG A 85 -4.61 11.22 -4.69
C ARG A 85 -4.42 9.73 -4.39
N GLU A 86 -3.31 9.17 -4.88
CA GLU A 86 -2.99 7.76 -4.67
C GLU A 86 -2.61 7.48 -3.23
N ILE A 87 -1.89 8.39 -2.58
CA ILE A 87 -1.57 8.30 -1.15
C ILE A 87 -2.86 8.26 -0.32
N GLN A 88 -3.78 9.17 -0.59
CA GLN A 88 -5.07 9.20 0.11
C GLN A 88 -5.88 7.92 -0.11
N GLY A 89 -5.92 7.43 -1.34
CA GLY A 89 -6.66 6.22 -1.69
C GLY A 89 -6.15 5.00 -0.95
N VAL A 90 -4.84 4.84 -0.89
CA VAL A 90 -4.18 3.74 -0.17
C VAL A 90 -4.46 3.83 1.33
N TRP A 91 -4.30 5.00 1.90
CA TRP A 91 -4.56 5.22 3.34
C TRP A 91 -6.01 4.97 3.70
N SER A 92 -6.93 5.57 2.95
CA SER A 92 -8.38 5.44 3.21
C SER A 92 -8.88 4.01 3.05
N ALA A 93 -8.23 3.21 2.23
CA ALA A 93 -8.58 1.80 2.07
C ALA A 93 -8.17 0.93 3.28
N GLY A 94 -7.28 1.42 4.13
CA GLY A 94 -6.91 0.75 5.36
C GLY A 94 -5.46 0.32 5.47
N ALA A 95 -4.54 0.86 4.67
CA ALA A 95 -3.12 0.58 4.82
C ALA A 95 -2.57 1.21 6.10
N ASP A 96 -1.64 0.52 6.74
CA ASP A 96 -0.91 1.03 7.91
C ASP A 96 0.35 1.77 7.49
N VAL A 97 0.93 1.36 6.38
CA VAL A 97 2.14 1.94 5.80
C VAL A 97 1.88 2.17 4.31
N ILE A 98 2.30 3.32 3.81
CA ILE A 98 2.18 3.65 2.39
C ILE A 98 3.55 3.48 1.74
N ALA A 99 3.61 2.65 0.70
CA ALA A 99 4.80 2.50 -0.12
C ALA A 99 4.67 3.38 -1.36
N LEU A 100 5.68 4.18 -1.65
CA LEU A 100 5.70 5.02 -2.84
C LEU A 100 7.10 5.07 -3.45
N ASP A 101 7.15 5.43 -4.73
CA ASP A 101 8.40 5.64 -5.45
C ASP A 101 9.11 6.87 -4.84
N ALA A 102 10.33 6.69 -4.39
CA ALA A 102 11.10 7.75 -3.74
C ALA A 102 12.18 8.36 -4.66
N THR A 103 12.03 8.20 -5.97
CA THR A 103 12.95 8.83 -6.93
C THR A 103 12.61 10.30 -7.14
N GLU A 104 13.56 11.03 -7.74
CA GLU A 104 13.38 12.45 -8.08
C GLU A 104 12.68 12.66 -9.43
N ARG A 105 12.19 11.58 -10.06
CA ARG A 105 11.51 11.68 -11.34
C ARG A 105 10.26 12.56 -11.25
N ILE A 106 9.91 13.18 -12.36
CA ILE A 106 8.74 14.07 -12.43
C ILE A 106 7.47 13.29 -12.11
N ARG A 107 6.70 13.79 -11.14
CA ARG A 107 5.41 13.22 -10.73
C ARG A 107 4.26 13.93 -11.41
N PRO A 108 3.07 13.31 -11.45
CA PRO A 108 1.88 13.98 -11.99
C PRO A 108 1.67 15.32 -11.31
N GLU A 109 1.25 16.32 -12.09
CA GLU A 109 0.95 17.67 -11.61
C GLU A 109 2.15 18.39 -10.95
N GLY A 110 3.37 17.94 -11.23
CA GLY A 110 4.58 18.56 -10.68
C GLY A 110 4.77 18.39 -9.18
N GLN A 111 4.08 17.45 -8.56
CA GLN A 111 4.19 17.19 -7.12
C GLN A 111 5.60 16.76 -6.74
N LEU A 112 6.09 17.23 -5.60
CA LEU A 112 7.42 16.88 -5.10
C LEU A 112 7.33 15.84 -3.99
N LEU A 113 8.25 14.89 -3.99
CA LEU A 113 8.30 13.81 -2.99
C LEU A 113 8.31 14.36 -1.55
N ALA A 114 9.16 15.34 -1.28
CA ALA A 114 9.28 15.93 0.06
C ALA A 114 7.94 16.52 0.54
N ASP A 115 7.23 17.21 -0.35
CA ASP A 115 5.93 17.80 -0.02
C ASP A 115 4.87 16.73 0.23
N LEU A 116 4.88 15.67 -0.56
CA LEU A 116 3.95 14.55 -0.37
C LEU A 116 4.17 13.86 0.98
N ILE A 117 5.41 13.61 1.35
CA ILE A 117 5.74 12.99 2.64
C ILE A 117 5.31 13.88 3.80
N GLN A 118 5.63 15.17 3.72
CA GLN A 118 5.26 16.14 4.76
C GLN A 118 3.74 16.22 4.91
N ARG A 119 3.03 16.33 3.81
CA ARG A 119 1.57 16.40 3.80
C ARG A 119 0.94 15.13 4.39
N ALA A 120 1.45 13.97 4.02
CA ALA A 120 0.97 12.71 4.57
C ALA A 120 1.14 12.65 6.09
N ARG A 121 2.29 13.10 6.60
CA ARG A 121 2.53 13.16 8.04
C ARG A 121 1.59 14.09 8.76
N GLN A 122 1.27 15.23 8.16
CA GLN A 122 0.40 16.25 8.76
C GLN A 122 -1.07 15.87 8.69
N GLU A 123 -1.55 15.38 7.55
CA GLU A 123 -2.97 15.18 7.31
C GLU A 123 -3.46 13.78 7.66
N LEU A 124 -2.66 12.75 7.43
CA LEU A 124 -3.11 11.36 7.63
C LEU A 124 -2.96 10.88 9.07
N ARG A 125 -1.96 11.36 9.79
CA ARG A 125 -1.79 11.02 11.20
C ARG A 125 -2.79 11.70 12.13
N ALA A 126 -3.42 12.77 11.67
CA ALA A 126 -4.39 13.50 12.47
C ALA A 126 -5.74 12.77 12.58
N THR A 127 -5.93 11.77 11.77
CA THR A 127 -7.14 10.95 11.80
C THR A 127 -6.92 9.66 12.56
#